data_cb53609f70d069ec90f24327b67696a1
#
_entry.id   cb53609f70d069ec90f24327b67696a1
#
_cell.length_a   1.000
_cell.length_b   1.000
_cell.length_c   1.000
_cell.angle_alpha   90.00
_cell.angle_beta   90.00
_cell.angle_gamma   90.00
#
_symmetry.space_group_name_H-M   'P 1'
#
loop_
_entity.id
_entity.type
_entity.pdbx_description
1 polymer ?
#
loop_
_entity_poly.entity_id
_entity_poly.type
_entity_poly.pdbx_seq_one_letter_code
_entity_poly.pdbx_strand_id
1 'polypeptide(L)'
;MVSAAEQLVANLNFSAFGKAEELKRRLWFTLGALLVYRLGTYIPLPGINPEALADLVKQNQSGILGIFNMFSGGAVGRMAIFALNIMPYISASIIVQLLTTVSPHLEALKKEGETGRKQINQYTRYGTVILAALQGYAIAVGLEGSGNVVSDPGWPFRITAVFTLVGGTVFLMWLGEQITARGVGNGISLIIFAGIVAGMPTALVGTLELSRQGAISPALIIALLLGAVLVIGCIVFMERAQRRLLVQYPKRQMGNKMFQGDSSHLPLKLNTSGVIPPIFASSLLLVPITIANFSAGRGPEWLTSVTAVLGRGQPLYIALYVLGIVFFAFFYTAIVFNPQDTAENLKKYGGFIPGIRPGVRTAEYIDYVLTRITVVGAAYLAAVCVLPEILISSAGVPFYFGGTSLLIVVSVTMDTVAQIQSHLLAHQYEGLIKKSRLRGAKR
;
A
#
# COMPACT_ATOMS: atom_id res chain seq x y z
N MET A 1 -18.04 -4.14 30.34
CA MET A 1 -17.35 -3.76 29.08
C MET A 1 -16.41 -4.91 28.74
N VAL A 2 -16.77 -5.72 27.76
CA VAL A 2 -15.90 -6.80 27.28
C VAL A 2 -14.70 -6.15 26.61
N SER A 3 -13.49 -6.52 26.97
CA SER A 3 -12.28 -5.92 26.39
C SER A 3 -12.24 -6.14 24.88
N ALA A 4 -11.66 -5.18 24.12
CA ALA A 4 -11.54 -5.31 22.67
C ALA A 4 -10.78 -6.60 22.27
N ALA A 5 -9.91 -7.11 23.14
CA ALA A 5 -9.19 -8.37 22.97
C ALA A 5 -10.13 -9.58 23.12
N GLU A 6 -11.05 -9.58 24.08
CA GLU A 6 -12.05 -10.66 24.24
C GLU A 6 -13.05 -10.68 23.08
N GLN A 7 -13.44 -9.52 22.54
CA GLN A 7 -14.26 -9.46 21.33
C GLN A 7 -13.51 -9.98 20.09
N LEU A 8 -12.21 -9.72 19.97
CA LEU A 8 -11.37 -10.27 18.91
C LEU A 8 -11.25 -11.79 18.99
N VAL A 9 -11.04 -12.33 20.20
CA VAL A 9 -10.92 -13.79 20.44
C VAL A 9 -12.28 -14.47 20.29
N ALA A 10 -13.37 -13.87 20.75
CA ALA A 10 -14.73 -14.40 20.59
C ALA A 10 -15.20 -14.39 19.13
N ASN A 11 -14.73 -13.44 18.32
CA ASN A 11 -15.03 -13.37 16.88
C ASN A 11 -14.15 -14.29 16.03
N LEU A 12 -13.03 -14.78 16.56
CA LEU A 12 -12.19 -15.81 15.94
C LEU A 12 -12.70 -17.22 16.31
N ASN A 13 -13.98 -17.50 16.03
CA ASN A 13 -14.49 -18.85 16.10
C ASN A 13 -13.86 -19.72 15.01
N PHE A 14 -12.74 -20.37 15.34
CA PHE A 14 -12.04 -21.31 14.44
C PHE A 14 -12.97 -22.41 13.90
N SER A 15 -14.02 -22.75 14.64
CA SER A 15 -15.06 -23.69 14.19
C SER A 15 -15.92 -23.14 13.05
N ALA A 16 -16.16 -21.82 13.01
CA ALA A 16 -16.87 -21.15 11.92
C ALA A 16 -16.01 -21.07 10.66
N PHE A 17 -14.68 -20.88 10.83
CA PHE A 17 -13.70 -20.91 9.76
C PHE A 17 -13.67 -22.28 9.06
N GLY A 18 -13.84 -23.36 9.83
CA GLY A 18 -13.90 -24.74 9.31
C GLY A 18 -15.05 -24.97 8.33
N LYS A 19 -16.16 -24.24 8.46
CA LYS A 19 -17.39 -24.42 7.68
C LYS A 19 -17.52 -23.48 6.46
N ALA A 20 -16.68 -22.46 6.34
CA ALA A 20 -16.72 -21.48 5.26
C ALA A 20 -15.84 -21.95 4.08
N GLU A 21 -16.35 -22.85 3.22
CA GLU A 21 -15.60 -23.40 2.07
C GLU A 21 -15.17 -22.32 1.08
N GLU A 22 -16.03 -21.34 0.81
CA GLU A 22 -15.72 -20.25 -0.11
C GLU A 22 -14.53 -19.41 0.39
N LEU A 23 -14.51 -19.07 1.68
CA LEU A 23 -13.41 -18.33 2.29
C LEU A 23 -12.10 -19.11 2.25
N LYS A 24 -12.14 -20.42 2.50
CA LYS A 24 -10.96 -21.29 2.37
C LYS A 24 -10.42 -21.28 0.94
N ARG A 25 -11.28 -21.42 -0.05
CA ARG A 25 -10.89 -21.39 -1.45
C ARG A 25 -10.22 -20.07 -1.82
N ARG A 26 -10.76 -18.94 -1.36
CA ARG A 26 -10.18 -17.59 -1.57
C ARG A 26 -8.82 -17.45 -0.89
N LEU A 27 -8.67 -17.94 0.34
CA LEU A 27 -7.40 -17.91 1.07
C LEU A 27 -6.33 -18.77 0.40
N TRP A 28 -6.68 -20.01 0.01
CA TRP A 28 -5.74 -20.87 -0.70
C TRP A 28 -5.31 -20.30 -2.04
N PHE A 29 -6.24 -19.64 -2.74
CA PHE A 29 -5.91 -18.93 -3.97
C PHE A 29 -4.91 -17.79 -3.71
N THR A 30 -5.15 -16.98 -2.67
CA THR A 30 -4.24 -15.88 -2.29
C THR A 30 -2.86 -16.41 -1.92
N LEU A 31 -2.78 -17.44 -1.09
CA LEU A 31 -1.51 -18.07 -0.71
C LEU A 31 -0.77 -18.64 -1.92
N GLY A 32 -1.49 -19.34 -2.81
CA GLY A 32 -0.91 -19.87 -4.04
C GLY A 32 -0.36 -18.79 -4.96
N ALA A 33 -1.09 -17.68 -5.11
CA ALA A 33 -0.64 -16.53 -5.90
C ALA A 33 0.61 -15.86 -5.30
N LEU A 34 0.67 -15.70 -3.97
CA LEU A 34 1.85 -15.18 -3.29
C LEU A 34 3.06 -16.12 -3.41
N LEU A 35 2.84 -17.43 -3.42
CA LEU A 35 3.88 -18.42 -3.66
C LEU A 35 4.42 -18.30 -5.08
N VAL A 36 3.56 -18.13 -6.09
CA VAL A 36 3.98 -17.89 -7.49
C VAL A 36 4.80 -16.60 -7.58
N TYR A 37 4.35 -15.52 -6.92
CA TYR A 37 5.13 -14.29 -6.82
C TYR A 37 6.52 -14.57 -6.24
N ARG A 38 6.60 -15.30 -5.14
CA ARG A 38 7.87 -15.59 -4.47
C ARG A 38 8.81 -16.42 -5.34
N LEU A 39 8.31 -17.42 -6.04
CA LEU A 39 9.10 -18.20 -7.00
C LEU A 39 9.70 -17.34 -8.11
N GLY A 40 8.92 -16.43 -8.67
CA GLY A 40 9.41 -15.53 -9.72
C GLY A 40 10.48 -14.54 -9.26
N THR A 41 10.57 -14.24 -7.95
CA THR A 41 11.67 -13.40 -7.41
C THR A 41 13.03 -14.12 -7.39
N TYR A 42 13.08 -15.41 -7.68
CA TYR A 42 14.31 -16.21 -7.75
C TYR A 42 14.74 -16.52 -9.19
N ILE A 43 13.91 -16.24 -10.19
CA ILE A 43 14.26 -16.48 -11.60
C ILE A 43 15.11 -15.30 -12.10
N PRO A 44 16.43 -15.48 -12.34
CA PRO A 44 17.30 -14.40 -12.75
C PRO A 44 17.03 -13.97 -14.19
N LEU A 45 17.39 -12.72 -14.50
CA LEU A 45 17.38 -12.19 -15.85
C LEU A 45 18.47 -12.89 -16.69
N PRO A 46 18.20 -13.33 -17.91
CA PRO A 46 19.22 -13.96 -18.74
C PRO A 46 20.34 -12.98 -19.11
N GLY A 47 21.57 -13.47 -19.17
CA GLY A 47 22.76 -12.68 -19.54
C GLY A 47 23.42 -11.89 -18.40
N ILE A 48 23.07 -12.18 -17.15
CA ILE A 48 23.68 -11.56 -15.97
C ILE A 48 24.59 -12.53 -15.24
N ASN A 49 25.77 -12.05 -14.83
CA ASN A 49 26.70 -12.78 -13.97
C ASN A 49 26.26 -12.60 -12.49
N PRO A 50 25.81 -13.66 -11.78
CA PRO A 50 25.28 -13.54 -10.44
C PRO A 50 26.35 -13.15 -9.40
N GLU A 51 27.62 -13.50 -9.60
CA GLU A 51 28.71 -13.17 -8.66
C GLU A 51 29.03 -11.67 -8.68
N ALA A 52 29.25 -11.12 -9.88
CA ALA A 52 29.52 -9.70 -10.06
C ALA A 52 28.35 -8.82 -9.59
N LEU A 53 27.11 -9.29 -9.81
CA LEU A 53 25.91 -8.62 -9.32
C LEU A 53 25.83 -8.61 -7.79
N ALA A 54 26.15 -9.74 -7.14
CA ALA A 54 26.14 -9.83 -5.68
C ALA A 54 27.13 -8.85 -5.03
N ASP A 55 28.29 -8.67 -5.62
CA ASP A 55 29.32 -7.73 -5.14
C ASP A 55 28.89 -6.27 -5.34
N LEU A 56 28.27 -5.94 -6.48
CA LEU A 56 27.71 -4.62 -6.75
C LEU A 56 26.57 -4.26 -5.77
N VAL A 57 25.71 -5.23 -5.47
CA VAL A 57 24.61 -5.04 -4.52
C VAL A 57 25.13 -4.86 -3.10
N LYS A 58 26.15 -5.62 -2.67
CA LYS A 58 26.78 -5.46 -1.35
C LYS A 58 27.39 -4.06 -1.17
N GLN A 59 28.03 -3.52 -2.19
CA GLN A 59 28.61 -2.17 -2.15
C GLN A 59 27.55 -1.08 -2.04
N ASN A 60 26.35 -1.30 -2.60
CA ASN A 60 25.27 -0.32 -2.68
C ASN A 60 24.09 -0.60 -1.74
N GLN A 61 24.22 -1.52 -0.77
CA GLN A 61 23.13 -1.89 0.15
C GLN A 61 22.60 -0.74 1.00
N SER A 62 23.45 0.21 1.35
CA SER A 62 23.05 1.39 2.14
C SER A 62 22.31 2.45 1.33
N GLY A 63 22.28 2.31 -0.01
CA GLY A 63 21.66 3.26 -0.92
C GLY A 63 20.20 2.92 -1.26
N ILE A 64 19.72 3.62 -2.26
CA ILE A 64 18.34 3.51 -2.78
C ILE A 64 18.06 2.13 -3.36
N LEU A 65 19.07 1.45 -3.93
CA LEU A 65 18.98 0.07 -4.38
C LEU A 65 18.56 -0.88 -3.25
N GLY A 66 18.98 -0.61 -2.01
CA GLY A 66 18.56 -1.38 -0.84
C GLY A 66 17.05 -1.26 -0.57
N ILE A 67 16.47 -0.06 -0.76
CA ILE A 67 15.03 0.15 -0.60
C ILE A 67 14.24 -0.60 -1.66
N PHE A 68 14.65 -0.48 -2.93
CA PHE A 68 14.04 -1.24 -4.02
C PHE A 68 14.11 -2.75 -3.77
N ASN A 69 15.27 -3.21 -3.33
CA ASN A 69 15.50 -4.62 -3.02
C ASN A 69 14.58 -5.11 -1.89
N MET A 70 14.32 -4.28 -0.90
CA MET A 70 13.40 -4.58 0.19
C MET A 70 11.95 -4.69 -0.31
N PHE A 71 11.46 -3.71 -1.07
CA PHE A 71 10.09 -3.73 -1.62
C PHE A 71 9.89 -4.87 -2.61
N SER A 72 10.91 -5.26 -3.35
CA SER A 72 10.87 -6.37 -4.30
C SER A 72 11.10 -7.75 -3.67
N GLY A 73 11.29 -7.84 -2.35
CA GLY A 73 11.57 -9.10 -1.66
C GLY A 73 12.90 -9.73 -2.06
N GLY A 74 13.91 -8.91 -2.38
CA GLY A 74 15.21 -9.35 -2.82
C GLY A 74 15.34 -9.59 -4.33
N ALA A 75 14.32 -9.31 -5.12
CA ALA A 75 14.33 -9.53 -6.57
C ALA A 75 15.32 -8.60 -7.30
N VAL A 76 15.52 -7.36 -6.82
CA VAL A 76 16.50 -6.42 -7.38
C VAL A 76 17.92 -6.92 -7.14
N GLY A 77 18.22 -7.38 -5.93
CA GLY A 77 19.54 -7.89 -5.58
C GLY A 77 19.95 -9.14 -6.35
N ARG A 78 18.99 -9.88 -6.88
CA ARG A 78 19.19 -11.04 -7.76
C ARG A 78 18.95 -10.73 -9.22
N MET A 79 18.54 -9.50 -9.55
CA MET A 79 18.07 -9.11 -10.87
C MET A 79 17.08 -10.14 -11.46
N ALA A 80 16.05 -10.45 -10.69
CA ALA A 80 15.03 -11.40 -11.10
C ALA A 80 14.05 -10.75 -12.10
N ILE A 81 13.24 -11.58 -12.76
CA ILE A 81 12.21 -11.12 -13.69
C ILE A 81 11.21 -10.14 -13.05
N PHE A 82 11.05 -10.19 -11.72
CA PHE A 82 10.21 -9.28 -10.95
C PHE A 82 11.01 -8.15 -10.27
N ALA A 83 12.19 -7.79 -10.79
CA ALA A 83 13.02 -6.74 -10.19
C ALA A 83 12.31 -5.38 -10.12
N LEU A 84 11.51 -4.99 -11.13
CA LEU A 84 10.70 -3.78 -11.10
C LEU A 84 9.51 -3.86 -10.13
N ASN A 85 9.13 -5.08 -9.70
CA ASN A 85 7.96 -5.31 -8.87
C ASN A 85 6.69 -4.64 -9.45
N ILE A 86 5.83 -4.10 -8.62
CA ILE A 86 4.60 -3.36 -9.00
C ILE A 86 4.84 -1.84 -9.07
N MET A 87 6.08 -1.36 -8.85
CA MET A 87 6.38 0.07 -8.82
C MET A 87 5.93 0.85 -10.08
N PRO A 88 6.15 0.35 -11.32
CA PRO A 88 5.67 1.04 -12.53
C PRO A 88 4.15 1.18 -12.55
N TYR A 89 3.41 0.19 -12.04
CA TYR A 89 1.96 0.24 -11.95
C TYR A 89 1.48 1.28 -10.94
N ILE A 90 2.13 1.37 -9.77
CA ILE A 90 1.80 2.38 -8.76
C ILE A 90 2.01 3.77 -9.35
N SER A 91 3.16 4.02 -9.98
CA SER A 91 3.46 5.31 -10.61
C SER A 91 2.47 5.65 -11.72
N ALA A 92 2.12 4.71 -12.58
CA ALA A 92 1.10 4.90 -13.63
C ALA A 92 -0.28 5.20 -13.03
N SER A 93 -0.67 4.49 -11.97
CA SER A 93 -1.93 4.72 -11.27
C SER A 93 -2.00 6.12 -10.67
N ILE A 94 -0.91 6.61 -10.08
CA ILE A 94 -0.82 7.98 -9.56
C ILE A 94 -1.01 8.99 -10.68
N ILE A 95 -0.26 8.84 -11.77
CA ILE A 95 -0.32 9.77 -12.92
C ILE A 95 -1.75 9.81 -13.48
N VAL A 96 -2.37 8.65 -13.68
CA VAL A 96 -3.74 8.58 -14.20
C VAL A 96 -4.74 9.19 -13.22
N GLN A 97 -4.60 8.95 -11.91
CA GLN A 97 -5.47 9.57 -10.89
C GLN A 97 -5.31 11.09 -10.85
N LEU A 98 -4.09 11.61 -10.96
CA LEU A 98 -3.83 13.05 -11.08
C LEU A 98 -4.48 13.61 -12.37
N LEU A 99 -4.33 12.91 -13.48
CA LEU A 99 -4.94 13.31 -14.75
C LEU A 99 -6.47 13.31 -14.70
N THR A 100 -7.11 12.43 -13.92
CA THR A 100 -8.57 12.44 -13.76
C THR A 100 -9.10 13.69 -13.05
N THR A 101 -8.26 14.40 -12.30
CA THR A 101 -8.65 15.67 -11.66
C THR A 101 -8.39 16.88 -12.53
N VAL A 102 -7.44 16.79 -13.48
CA VAL A 102 -7.04 17.91 -14.35
C VAL A 102 -7.76 17.86 -15.71
N SER A 103 -8.02 16.66 -16.24
CA SER A 103 -8.63 16.49 -17.56
C SER A 103 -10.15 16.34 -17.46
N PRO A 104 -10.94 17.25 -18.08
CA PRO A 104 -12.40 17.16 -18.08
C PRO A 104 -12.93 15.86 -18.70
N HIS A 105 -12.21 15.31 -19.70
CA HIS A 105 -12.58 14.05 -20.34
C HIS A 105 -12.49 12.85 -19.38
N LEU A 106 -11.39 12.75 -18.61
CA LEU A 106 -11.21 11.68 -17.63
C LEU A 106 -12.13 11.85 -16.42
N GLU A 107 -12.46 13.08 -16.04
CA GLU A 107 -13.46 13.36 -15.00
C GLU A 107 -14.86 12.90 -15.44
N ALA A 108 -15.23 13.14 -16.70
CA ALA A 108 -16.49 12.64 -17.26
C ALA A 108 -16.54 11.10 -17.23
N LEU A 109 -15.47 10.43 -17.65
CA LEU A 109 -15.36 8.97 -17.57
C LEU A 109 -15.51 8.45 -16.14
N LYS A 110 -14.93 9.14 -15.14
CA LYS A 110 -15.08 8.76 -13.73
C LYS A 110 -16.54 8.82 -13.28
N LYS A 111 -17.32 9.76 -13.80
CA LYS A 111 -18.77 9.93 -13.52
C LYS A 111 -19.67 8.89 -14.22
N GLU A 112 -19.19 8.24 -15.29
CA GLU A 112 -19.92 7.18 -16.00
C GLU A 112 -20.04 5.85 -15.21
N GLY A 113 -19.42 5.76 -14.02
CA GLY A 113 -19.51 4.59 -13.16
C GLY A 113 -18.59 3.44 -13.57
N GLU A 114 -19.11 2.20 -13.65
CA GLU A 114 -18.26 1.02 -13.89
C GLU A 114 -17.60 0.98 -15.28
N THR A 115 -18.27 1.47 -16.30
CA THR A 115 -17.74 1.48 -17.67
C THR A 115 -16.56 2.42 -17.78
N GLY A 116 -16.67 3.63 -17.22
CA GLY A 116 -15.59 4.60 -17.18
C GLY A 116 -14.40 4.14 -16.34
N ARG A 117 -14.66 3.47 -15.20
CA ARG A 117 -13.60 2.86 -14.38
C ARG A 117 -12.79 1.81 -15.14
N LYS A 118 -13.44 0.99 -15.96
CA LYS A 118 -12.74 0.00 -16.80
C LYS A 118 -11.80 0.67 -17.80
N GLN A 119 -12.22 1.78 -18.41
CA GLN A 119 -11.37 2.55 -19.34
C GLN A 119 -10.19 3.21 -18.61
N ILE A 120 -10.42 3.82 -17.45
CA ILE A 120 -9.35 4.41 -16.62
C ILE A 120 -8.32 3.33 -16.23
N ASN A 121 -8.79 2.14 -15.86
CA ASN A 121 -7.88 1.02 -15.56
C ASN A 121 -7.08 0.57 -16.78
N GLN A 122 -7.64 0.60 -18.00
CA GLN A 122 -6.89 0.33 -19.22
C GLN A 122 -5.80 1.37 -19.48
N TYR A 123 -6.09 2.66 -19.27
CA TYR A 123 -5.07 3.71 -19.39
C TYR A 123 -3.94 3.52 -18.37
N THR A 124 -4.28 3.09 -17.16
CA THR A 124 -3.28 2.74 -16.14
C THR A 124 -2.40 1.57 -16.58
N ARG A 125 -2.97 0.54 -17.20
CA ARG A 125 -2.20 -0.60 -17.73
C ARG A 125 -1.25 -0.18 -18.85
N TYR A 126 -1.69 0.65 -19.80
CA TYR A 126 -0.82 1.18 -20.86
C TYR A 126 0.29 2.04 -20.29
N GLY A 127 -0.03 2.94 -19.35
CA GLY A 127 0.96 3.73 -18.64
C GLY A 127 1.98 2.87 -17.90
N THR A 128 1.55 1.77 -17.29
CA THR A 128 2.43 0.80 -16.62
C THR A 128 3.44 0.18 -17.60
N VAL A 129 2.99 -0.23 -18.78
CA VAL A 129 3.87 -0.83 -19.80
C VAL A 129 4.92 0.18 -20.26
N ILE A 130 4.51 1.42 -20.52
CA ILE A 130 5.44 2.50 -20.95
C ILE A 130 6.47 2.79 -19.86
N LEU A 131 6.03 2.96 -18.61
CA LEU A 131 6.94 3.24 -17.49
C LEU A 131 7.86 2.05 -17.20
N ALA A 132 7.34 0.82 -17.25
CA ALA A 132 8.16 -0.37 -17.07
C ALA A 132 9.21 -0.51 -18.18
N ALA A 133 8.89 -0.18 -19.43
CA ALA A 133 9.85 -0.19 -20.53
C ALA A 133 10.95 0.85 -20.33
N LEU A 134 10.60 2.08 -19.94
CA LEU A 134 11.56 3.14 -19.65
C LEU A 134 12.49 2.79 -18.49
N GLN A 135 11.93 2.30 -17.39
CA GLN A 135 12.70 1.87 -16.21
C GLN A 135 13.55 0.64 -16.52
N GLY A 136 13.00 -0.34 -17.25
CA GLY A 136 13.74 -1.53 -17.66
C GLY A 136 14.92 -1.21 -18.58
N TYR A 137 14.74 -0.26 -19.51
CA TYR A 137 15.83 0.22 -20.37
C TYR A 137 16.91 0.95 -19.55
N ALA A 138 16.52 1.82 -18.62
CA ALA A 138 17.46 2.51 -17.74
C ALA A 138 18.29 1.52 -16.90
N ILE A 139 17.65 0.49 -16.35
CA ILE A 139 18.32 -0.57 -15.60
C ILE A 139 19.28 -1.35 -16.49
N ALA A 140 18.86 -1.74 -17.70
CA ALA A 140 19.70 -2.49 -18.64
C ALA A 140 20.99 -1.71 -19.00
N VAL A 141 20.87 -0.42 -19.33
CA VAL A 141 22.00 0.47 -19.61
C VAL A 141 22.90 0.64 -18.40
N GLY A 142 22.30 0.79 -17.21
CA GLY A 142 23.06 0.92 -15.96
C GLY A 142 23.86 -0.33 -15.60
N LEU A 143 23.30 -1.51 -15.83
CA LEU A 143 23.99 -2.79 -15.63
C LEU A 143 25.18 -2.98 -16.59
N GLU A 144 25.01 -2.59 -17.86
CA GLU A 144 26.12 -2.60 -18.82
C GLU A 144 27.25 -1.65 -18.42
N GLY A 145 26.90 -0.51 -17.81
CA GLY A 145 27.89 0.48 -17.32
C GLY A 145 28.63 0.03 -16.05
N SER A 146 28.13 -0.98 -15.34
CA SER A 146 28.67 -1.44 -14.04
C SER A 146 29.77 -2.50 -14.14
N GLY A 147 30.46 -2.63 -15.27
CA GLY A 147 31.55 -3.57 -15.46
C GLY A 147 31.07 -4.99 -15.81
N ASN A 148 31.71 -6.04 -15.25
CA ASN A 148 31.51 -7.44 -15.65
C ASN A 148 30.16 -8.07 -15.21
N VAL A 149 29.12 -7.28 -14.97
CA VAL A 149 27.81 -7.78 -14.54
C VAL A 149 27.04 -8.41 -15.70
N VAL A 150 27.22 -7.89 -16.91
CA VAL A 150 26.57 -8.39 -18.13
C VAL A 150 27.57 -9.23 -18.93
N SER A 151 27.19 -10.47 -19.29
CA SER A 151 28.05 -11.38 -20.05
C SER A 151 28.32 -10.85 -21.45
N ASP A 152 27.29 -10.41 -22.16
CA ASP A 152 27.39 -9.89 -23.52
C ASP A 152 26.68 -8.51 -23.59
N PRO A 153 27.40 -7.40 -23.36
CA PRO A 153 26.82 -6.07 -23.43
C PRO A 153 26.44 -5.72 -24.88
N GLY A 154 25.24 -5.14 -25.08
CA GLY A 154 24.78 -4.71 -26.38
C GLY A 154 23.26 -4.67 -26.54
N TRP A 155 22.81 -4.32 -27.75
CA TRP A 155 21.39 -4.26 -28.06
C TRP A 155 20.60 -5.54 -27.78
N PRO A 156 21.12 -6.76 -28.04
CA PRO A 156 20.40 -7.99 -27.72
C PRO A 156 20.08 -8.11 -26.24
N PHE A 157 21.06 -7.80 -25.35
CA PHE A 157 20.83 -7.82 -23.91
C PHE A 157 19.77 -6.78 -23.49
N ARG A 158 19.87 -5.53 -23.99
CA ARG A 158 18.93 -4.46 -23.64
C ARG A 158 17.48 -4.85 -24.02
N ILE A 159 17.29 -5.35 -25.24
CA ILE A 159 15.98 -5.79 -25.70
C ILE A 159 15.44 -6.92 -24.82
N THR A 160 16.23 -7.96 -24.59
CA THR A 160 15.85 -9.10 -23.75
C THR A 160 15.53 -8.66 -22.32
N ALA A 161 16.35 -7.80 -21.73
CA ALA A 161 16.12 -7.26 -20.38
C ALA A 161 14.82 -6.46 -20.29
N VAL A 162 14.58 -5.55 -21.24
CA VAL A 162 13.35 -4.73 -21.26
C VAL A 162 12.12 -5.61 -21.41
N PHE A 163 12.10 -6.54 -22.38
CA PHE A 163 10.95 -7.42 -22.56
C PHE A 163 10.69 -8.31 -21.34
N THR A 164 11.73 -8.84 -20.72
CA THR A 164 11.60 -9.70 -19.53
C THR A 164 11.07 -8.90 -18.34
N LEU A 165 11.61 -7.70 -18.08
CA LEU A 165 11.18 -6.86 -16.97
C LEU A 165 9.75 -6.32 -17.16
N VAL A 166 9.39 -5.92 -18.38
CA VAL A 166 8.03 -5.49 -18.72
C VAL A 166 7.07 -6.67 -18.57
N GLY A 167 7.42 -7.84 -19.11
CA GLY A 167 6.62 -9.06 -18.97
C GLY A 167 6.40 -9.44 -17.51
N GLY A 168 7.44 -9.36 -16.69
CA GLY A 168 7.36 -9.59 -15.24
C GLY A 168 6.41 -8.62 -14.53
N THR A 169 6.51 -7.33 -14.85
CA THR A 169 5.63 -6.29 -14.27
C THR A 169 4.18 -6.48 -14.69
N VAL A 170 3.92 -6.75 -15.97
CA VAL A 170 2.56 -7.01 -16.48
C VAL A 170 1.97 -8.26 -15.84
N PHE A 171 2.77 -9.31 -15.68
CA PHE A 171 2.34 -10.53 -14.99
C PHE A 171 1.98 -10.26 -13.53
N LEU A 172 2.79 -9.47 -12.79
CA LEU A 172 2.50 -9.11 -11.41
C LEU A 172 1.25 -8.23 -11.28
N MET A 173 1.04 -7.31 -12.20
CA MET A 173 -0.17 -6.51 -12.28
C MET A 173 -1.40 -7.40 -12.46
N TRP A 174 -1.36 -8.32 -13.41
CA TRP A 174 -2.44 -9.30 -13.64
C TRP A 174 -2.65 -10.19 -12.40
N LEU A 175 -1.57 -10.67 -11.78
CA LEU A 175 -1.64 -11.49 -10.56
C LEU A 175 -2.31 -10.72 -9.41
N GLY A 176 -1.95 -9.46 -9.21
CA GLY A 176 -2.57 -8.57 -8.22
C GLY A 176 -4.08 -8.37 -8.46
N GLU A 177 -4.48 -8.19 -9.71
CA GLU A 177 -5.89 -8.11 -10.10
C GLU A 177 -6.64 -9.42 -9.83
N GLN A 178 -6.03 -10.59 -10.12
CA GLN A 178 -6.62 -11.89 -9.82
C GLN A 178 -6.78 -12.12 -8.31
N ILE A 179 -5.80 -11.73 -7.51
CA ILE A 179 -5.91 -11.82 -6.05
C ILE A 179 -7.07 -10.94 -5.55
N THR A 180 -7.20 -9.72 -6.06
CA THR A 180 -8.28 -8.80 -5.68
C THR A 180 -9.65 -9.34 -6.08
N ALA A 181 -9.76 -9.97 -7.26
CA ALA A 181 -11.05 -10.48 -7.77
C ALA A 181 -11.46 -11.81 -7.14
N ARG A 182 -10.53 -12.74 -6.94
CA ARG A 182 -10.81 -14.13 -6.53
C ARG A 182 -10.26 -14.52 -5.16
N GLY A 183 -9.38 -13.70 -4.60
CA GLY A 183 -8.75 -13.92 -3.31
C GLY A 183 -9.39 -13.13 -2.18
N VAL A 184 -8.59 -12.80 -1.18
CA VAL A 184 -8.92 -11.94 -0.03
C VAL A 184 -7.90 -10.83 0.03
N GLY A 185 -8.36 -9.60 0.28
CA GLY A 185 -7.49 -8.42 0.37
C GLY A 185 -7.28 -7.71 -0.97
N ASN A 186 -6.54 -6.61 -0.92
CA ASN A 186 -6.08 -5.91 -2.11
C ASN A 186 -4.81 -6.61 -2.63
N GLY A 187 -4.89 -7.23 -3.81
CA GLY A 187 -3.79 -8.05 -4.37
C GLY A 187 -2.49 -7.28 -4.55
N ILE A 188 -2.55 -6.01 -4.96
CA ILE A 188 -1.38 -5.15 -5.14
C ILE A 188 -0.69 -4.91 -3.80
N SER A 189 -1.47 -4.54 -2.79
CA SER A 189 -0.95 -4.32 -1.42
C SER A 189 -0.37 -5.60 -0.82
N LEU A 190 -0.99 -6.76 -1.10
CA LEU A 190 -0.50 -8.06 -0.63
C LEU A 190 0.81 -8.48 -1.29
N ILE A 191 1.03 -8.16 -2.56
CA ILE A 191 2.31 -8.44 -3.23
C ILE A 191 3.43 -7.59 -2.62
N ILE A 192 3.17 -6.29 -2.37
CA ILE A 192 4.13 -5.41 -1.68
C ILE A 192 4.42 -5.93 -0.27
N PHE A 193 3.37 -6.29 0.48
CA PHE A 193 3.46 -6.89 1.80
C PHE A 193 4.33 -8.16 1.80
N ALA A 194 4.09 -9.07 0.85
CA ALA A 194 4.86 -10.30 0.72
C ALA A 194 6.35 -10.03 0.42
N GLY A 195 6.64 -9.01 -0.39
CA GLY A 195 8.01 -8.55 -0.64
C GLY A 195 8.70 -8.07 0.63
N ILE A 196 8.04 -7.23 1.41
CA ILE A 196 8.58 -6.68 2.65
C ILE A 196 8.79 -7.79 3.69
N VAL A 197 7.77 -8.62 3.93
CA VAL A 197 7.83 -9.70 4.92
C VAL A 197 8.91 -10.74 4.59
N ALA A 198 9.13 -11.00 3.31
CA ALA A 198 10.19 -11.92 2.88
C ALA A 198 11.60 -11.43 3.20
N GLY A 199 11.82 -10.12 3.32
CA GLY A 199 13.10 -9.52 3.74
C GLY A 199 13.30 -9.48 5.27
N MET A 200 12.22 -9.63 6.05
CA MET A 200 12.27 -9.51 7.51
C MET A 200 13.23 -10.49 8.20
N PRO A 201 13.21 -11.80 7.91
CA PRO A 201 14.09 -12.75 8.58
C PRO A 201 15.57 -12.45 8.35
N THR A 202 15.94 -12.11 7.13
CA THR A 202 17.35 -11.78 6.79
C THR A 202 17.80 -10.49 7.47
N ALA A 203 16.95 -9.52 7.59
CA ALA A 203 17.23 -8.27 8.30
C ALA A 203 17.42 -8.49 9.80
N LEU A 204 16.60 -9.33 10.42
CA LEU A 204 16.74 -9.71 11.84
C LEU A 204 18.04 -10.45 12.10
N VAL A 205 18.37 -11.44 11.27
CA VAL A 205 19.63 -12.20 11.39
C VAL A 205 20.83 -11.26 11.23
N GLY A 206 20.82 -10.39 10.23
CA GLY A 206 21.89 -9.41 10.01
C GLY A 206 22.08 -8.45 11.19
N THR A 207 21.00 -8.00 11.82
CA THR A 207 21.07 -7.12 13.00
C THR A 207 21.66 -7.85 14.22
N LEU A 208 21.28 -9.11 14.42
CA LEU A 208 21.84 -9.95 15.49
C LEU A 208 23.33 -10.24 15.27
N GLU A 209 23.74 -10.44 14.03
CA GLU A 209 25.13 -10.68 13.69
C GLU A 209 26.01 -9.45 13.91
N LEU A 210 25.53 -8.25 13.61
CA LEU A 210 26.21 -6.99 13.93
C LEU A 210 26.36 -6.78 15.44
N SER A 211 25.39 -7.22 16.24
CA SER A 211 25.51 -7.21 17.70
C SER A 211 26.58 -8.18 18.18
N ARG A 212 26.66 -9.37 17.59
CA ARG A 212 27.65 -10.38 17.92
C ARG A 212 29.08 -9.92 17.58
N GLN A 213 29.22 -9.11 16.54
CA GLN A 213 30.48 -8.49 16.16
C GLN A 213 30.86 -7.26 17.02
N GLY A 214 29.98 -6.85 17.97
CA GLY A 214 30.22 -5.70 18.84
C GLY A 214 29.98 -4.35 18.18
N ALA A 215 29.49 -4.30 16.94
CA ALA A 215 29.17 -3.06 16.23
C ALA A 215 27.93 -2.35 16.84
N ILE A 216 27.03 -3.12 17.43
CA ILE A 216 25.79 -2.63 18.04
C ILE A 216 25.67 -3.19 19.46
N SER A 217 25.38 -2.33 20.45
CA SER A 217 25.17 -2.81 21.81
C SER A 217 23.89 -3.64 21.92
N PRO A 218 23.87 -4.73 22.73
CA PRO A 218 22.64 -5.52 22.96
C PRO A 218 21.48 -4.69 23.51
N ALA A 219 21.81 -3.68 24.33
CA ALA A 219 20.81 -2.77 24.88
C ALA A 219 20.09 -1.96 23.77
N LEU A 220 20.82 -1.55 22.72
CA LEU A 220 20.22 -0.85 21.58
C LEU A 220 19.25 -1.74 20.80
N ILE A 221 19.55 -3.05 20.64
CA ILE A 221 18.65 -4.01 19.98
C ILE A 221 17.33 -4.15 20.75
N ILE A 222 17.42 -4.29 22.07
CA ILE A 222 16.23 -4.36 22.93
C ILE A 222 15.40 -3.08 22.80
N ALA A 223 16.06 -1.92 22.82
CA ALA A 223 15.40 -0.63 22.64
C ALA A 223 14.73 -0.51 21.26
N LEU A 224 15.37 -0.99 20.19
CA LEU A 224 14.79 -1.01 18.85
C LEU A 224 13.57 -1.95 18.74
N LEU A 225 13.63 -3.15 19.34
CA LEU A 225 12.49 -4.07 19.37
C LEU A 225 11.31 -3.48 20.16
N LEU A 226 11.57 -2.89 21.31
CA LEU A 226 10.53 -2.21 22.08
C LEU A 226 9.96 -1.01 21.33
N GLY A 227 10.81 -0.23 20.65
CA GLY A 227 10.41 0.86 19.79
C GLY A 227 9.52 0.39 18.63
N ALA A 228 9.88 -0.72 17.98
CA ALA A 228 9.07 -1.32 16.89
C ALA A 228 7.68 -1.73 17.40
N VAL A 229 7.60 -2.38 18.55
CA VAL A 229 6.32 -2.77 19.18
C VAL A 229 5.47 -1.54 19.51
N LEU A 230 6.08 -0.48 20.02
CA LEU A 230 5.40 0.78 20.33
C LEU A 230 4.86 1.44 19.04
N VAL A 231 5.67 1.50 17.99
CA VAL A 231 5.27 2.05 16.69
C VAL A 231 4.12 1.23 16.10
N ILE A 232 4.19 -0.11 16.13
CA ILE A 232 3.10 -0.99 15.68
C ILE A 232 1.82 -0.69 16.48
N GLY A 233 1.91 -0.57 17.79
CA GLY A 233 0.76 -0.22 18.65
C GLY A 233 0.15 1.14 18.28
N CYS A 234 0.98 2.14 18.01
CA CYS A 234 0.55 3.45 17.57
C CYS A 234 -0.16 3.38 16.19
N ILE A 235 0.41 2.63 15.23
CA ILE A 235 -0.19 2.42 13.90
C ILE A 235 -1.57 1.76 14.04
N VAL A 236 -1.68 0.68 14.80
CA VAL A 236 -2.95 -0.03 15.01
C VAL A 236 -3.99 0.88 15.66
N PHE A 237 -3.57 1.69 16.65
CA PHE A 237 -4.46 2.63 17.31
C PHE A 237 -4.99 3.69 16.33
N MET A 238 -4.10 4.32 15.56
CA MET A 238 -4.47 5.38 14.61
C MET A 238 -5.30 4.86 13.43
N GLU A 239 -5.00 3.69 12.89
CA GLU A 239 -5.76 3.07 11.79
C GLU A 239 -7.17 2.64 12.22
N ARG A 240 -7.37 2.30 13.50
CA ARG A 240 -8.69 1.97 14.06
C ARG A 240 -9.45 3.17 14.57
N ALA A 241 -8.77 4.29 14.80
CA ALA A 241 -9.38 5.49 15.30
C ALA A 241 -10.33 6.11 14.26
N GLN A 242 -11.55 6.39 14.70
CA GLN A 242 -12.59 6.98 13.84
C GLN A 242 -13.39 8.03 14.62
N ARG A 243 -13.73 9.12 13.93
CA ARG A 243 -14.69 10.07 14.44
C ARG A 243 -16.09 9.65 14.00
N ARG A 244 -16.98 9.45 14.95
CA ARG A 244 -18.37 9.06 14.71
C ARG A 244 -19.25 10.31 14.71
N LEU A 245 -19.83 10.66 13.55
CA LEU A 245 -20.82 11.72 13.44
C LEU A 245 -22.20 11.13 13.69
N LEU A 246 -22.96 11.73 14.60
CA LEU A 246 -24.33 11.27 14.89
C LEU A 246 -25.26 11.64 13.73
N VAL A 247 -25.94 10.65 13.19
CA VAL A 247 -26.98 10.81 12.16
C VAL A 247 -28.29 10.33 12.74
N GLN A 248 -29.33 11.17 12.69
CA GLN A 248 -30.67 10.83 13.14
C GLN A 248 -31.61 10.67 11.94
N TYR A 249 -32.44 9.64 12.04
CA TYR A 249 -33.50 9.41 11.07
C TYR A 249 -34.87 9.82 11.68
N PRO A 250 -35.76 10.51 10.94
CA PRO A 250 -37.03 10.90 11.46
C PRO A 250 -37.89 9.68 11.80
N LYS A 251 -38.73 9.85 12.81
CA LYS A 251 -39.76 8.86 13.17
C LYS A 251 -40.68 8.65 11.99
N ARG A 252 -40.92 7.39 11.60
CA ARG A 252 -41.89 7.04 10.55
C ARG A 252 -43.15 6.47 11.20
N GLN A 253 -44.29 6.98 10.81
CA GLN A 253 -45.58 6.42 11.18
C GLN A 253 -46.06 5.53 10.03
N MET A 254 -46.24 4.24 10.29
CA MET A 254 -46.86 3.29 9.38
C MET A 254 -48.18 2.83 10.02
N GLY A 255 -49.31 3.39 9.54
CA GLY A 255 -50.63 3.16 10.14
C GLY A 255 -50.71 3.65 11.59
N ASN A 256 -51.22 2.82 12.51
CA ASN A 256 -51.32 3.15 13.93
C ASN A 256 -50.06 2.89 14.77
N LYS A 257 -48.98 2.44 14.16
CA LYS A 257 -47.70 2.15 14.87
C LYS A 257 -46.67 3.24 14.56
N MET A 258 -46.18 3.89 15.61
CA MET A 258 -45.02 4.78 15.54
C MET A 258 -43.76 3.95 15.66
N PHE A 259 -42.92 3.95 14.59
CA PHE A 259 -41.58 3.44 14.67
C PHE A 259 -40.65 4.55 15.19
N GLN A 260 -39.96 4.27 16.28
CA GLN A 260 -39.01 5.20 16.86
C GLN A 260 -37.87 5.43 15.86
N GLY A 261 -37.48 6.67 15.61
CA GLY A 261 -36.40 6.99 14.70
C GLY A 261 -35.09 6.37 15.21
N ASP A 262 -34.38 5.65 14.34
CA ASP A 262 -33.07 5.11 14.65
C ASP A 262 -32.01 6.20 14.59
N SER A 263 -31.09 6.16 15.56
CA SER A 263 -29.88 6.97 15.53
C SER A 263 -28.72 6.08 15.04
N SER A 264 -28.07 6.49 13.98
CA SER A 264 -26.89 5.84 13.43
C SER A 264 -25.70 6.78 13.52
N HIS A 265 -24.51 6.25 13.29
CA HIS A 265 -23.28 7.02 13.30
C HIS A 265 -22.58 6.88 11.94
N LEU A 266 -22.18 8.00 11.35
CA LEU A 266 -21.31 8.04 10.19
C LEU A 266 -19.85 7.95 10.67
N PRO A 267 -19.14 6.82 10.46
CA PRO A 267 -17.76 6.69 10.87
C PRO A 267 -16.84 7.36 9.86
N LEU A 268 -16.04 8.33 10.30
CA LEU A 268 -14.95 8.93 9.52
C LEU A 268 -13.63 8.44 10.12
N LYS A 269 -12.85 7.66 9.35
CA LYS A 269 -11.52 7.19 9.79
C LYS A 269 -10.58 8.39 9.94
N LEU A 270 -9.72 8.38 10.96
CA LEU A 270 -8.69 9.40 11.14
C LEU A 270 -7.69 9.38 9.97
N ASN A 271 -7.32 8.20 9.52
CA ASN A 271 -6.53 8.02 8.32
C ASN A 271 -7.41 7.49 7.18
N THR A 272 -8.13 8.40 6.50
CA THR A 272 -8.99 8.05 5.37
C THR A 272 -8.17 7.65 4.13
N SER A 273 -6.97 8.21 3.99
CA SER A 273 -6.07 7.92 2.87
C SER A 273 -5.30 6.61 3.00
N GLY A 274 -5.27 6.00 4.20
CA GLY A 274 -4.56 4.75 4.46
C GLY A 274 -3.05 4.87 4.26
N VAL A 275 -2.43 3.83 3.70
CA VAL A 275 -0.98 3.75 3.44
C VAL A 275 -0.56 4.29 2.06
N ILE A 276 -1.51 4.74 1.25
CA ILE A 276 -1.27 5.14 -0.14
C ILE A 276 -0.38 6.39 -0.23
N PRO A 277 -0.56 7.46 0.58
CA PRO A 277 0.26 8.66 0.48
C PRO A 277 1.77 8.44 0.66
N PRO A 278 2.25 7.70 1.66
CA PRO A 278 3.66 7.36 1.78
C PRO A 278 4.22 6.55 0.61
N ILE A 279 3.43 5.60 0.08
CA ILE A 279 3.83 4.80 -1.08
C ILE A 279 3.98 5.71 -2.31
N PHE A 280 3.04 6.63 -2.52
CA PHE A 280 3.06 7.57 -3.63
C PHE A 280 4.23 8.54 -3.52
N ALA A 281 4.45 9.13 -2.35
CA ALA A 281 5.57 10.03 -2.12
C ALA A 281 6.92 9.34 -2.35
N SER A 282 7.10 8.12 -1.84
CA SER A 282 8.32 7.34 -2.06
C SER A 282 8.52 6.96 -3.53
N SER A 283 7.46 6.51 -4.21
CA SER A 283 7.54 6.15 -5.64
C SER A 283 7.90 7.34 -6.52
N LEU A 284 7.33 8.53 -6.23
CA LEU A 284 7.61 9.75 -6.98
C LEU A 284 9.08 10.19 -6.81
N LEU A 285 9.61 10.10 -5.58
CA LEU A 285 11.00 10.45 -5.30
C LEU A 285 11.99 9.44 -5.86
N LEU A 286 11.59 8.16 -5.95
CA LEU A 286 12.46 7.09 -6.47
C LEU A 286 12.69 7.17 -7.97
N VAL A 287 11.73 7.66 -8.76
CA VAL A 287 11.86 7.74 -10.23
C VAL A 287 13.07 8.58 -10.68
N PRO A 288 13.23 9.87 -10.29
CA PRO A 288 14.39 10.65 -10.70
C PRO A 288 15.71 10.10 -10.17
N ILE A 289 15.69 9.56 -8.96
CA ILE A 289 16.89 8.97 -8.35
C ILE A 289 17.32 7.69 -9.06
N THR A 290 16.37 6.86 -9.50
CA THR A 290 16.66 5.67 -10.29
C THR A 290 17.29 6.03 -11.61
N ILE A 291 16.70 6.97 -12.34
CA ILE A 291 17.23 7.47 -13.63
C ILE A 291 18.66 8.00 -13.46
N ALA A 292 18.90 8.76 -12.41
CA ALA A 292 20.19 9.35 -12.14
C ALA A 292 21.28 8.30 -11.77
N ASN A 293 20.95 7.32 -10.95
CA ASN A 293 21.88 6.26 -10.57
C ASN A 293 22.25 5.35 -11.75
N PHE A 294 21.29 5.06 -12.64
CA PHE A 294 21.56 4.23 -13.81
C PHE A 294 22.17 5.01 -14.98
N SER A 295 22.20 6.34 -14.93
CA SER A 295 22.99 7.14 -15.89
C SER A 295 24.51 7.02 -15.69
N ALA A 296 24.97 6.30 -14.66
CA ALA A 296 26.34 5.85 -14.41
C ALA A 296 27.42 6.91 -14.70
N GLY A 297 27.28 8.13 -14.22
CA GLY A 297 28.27 9.19 -14.41
C GLY A 297 28.39 9.75 -15.84
N ARG A 298 27.59 9.28 -16.78
CA ARG A 298 27.52 9.79 -18.17
C ARG A 298 26.41 10.83 -18.36
N GLY A 299 25.66 11.16 -17.30
CA GLY A 299 24.61 12.16 -17.32
C GLY A 299 25.17 13.58 -17.19
N PRO A 300 24.37 14.61 -17.53
CA PRO A 300 24.74 15.99 -17.30
C PRO A 300 25.01 16.27 -15.81
N GLU A 301 25.90 17.21 -15.49
CA GLU A 301 26.36 17.54 -14.13
C GLU A 301 25.20 17.88 -13.15
N TRP A 302 24.11 18.44 -13.66
CA TRP A 302 22.93 18.71 -12.84
C TRP A 302 22.30 17.42 -12.25
N LEU A 303 22.40 16.29 -12.94
CA LEU A 303 21.85 15.02 -12.53
C LEU A 303 22.62 14.43 -11.33
N THR A 304 23.95 14.55 -11.35
CA THR A 304 24.81 14.15 -10.22
C THR A 304 24.58 15.04 -9.00
N SER A 305 24.37 16.33 -9.21
CA SER A 305 24.03 17.27 -8.13
C SER A 305 22.66 16.95 -7.51
N VAL A 306 21.67 16.60 -8.33
CA VAL A 306 20.35 16.17 -7.87
C VAL A 306 20.43 14.89 -7.03
N THR A 307 21.21 13.89 -7.45
CA THR A 307 21.38 12.66 -6.66
C THR A 307 22.12 12.88 -5.34
N ALA A 308 23.11 13.77 -5.33
CA ALA A 308 23.84 14.10 -4.10
C ALA A 308 22.91 14.76 -3.06
N VAL A 309 22.00 15.62 -3.51
CA VAL A 309 21.09 16.38 -2.64
C VAL A 309 19.84 15.57 -2.27
N LEU A 310 19.36 14.69 -3.17
CA LEU A 310 18.24 13.78 -2.94
C LEU A 310 18.68 12.44 -2.33
N GLY A 311 19.95 12.30 -1.94
CA GLY A 311 20.45 11.11 -1.25
C GLY A 311 19.67 10.83 0.03
N ARG A 312 19.54 9.55 0.37
CA ARG A 312 18.87 9.11 1.60
C ARG A 312 19.54 9.71 2.83
N GLY A 313 18.73 10.18 3.78
CA GLY A 313 19.24 10.84 5.00
C GLY A 313 19.57 12.33 4.85
N GLN A 314 19.49 12.88 3.64
CA GLN A 314 19.65 14.31 3.41
C GLN A 314 18.39 15.07 3.90
N PRO A 315 18.55 16.24 4.53
CA PRO A 315 17.41 17.00 5.05
C PRO A 315 16.42 17.42 3.96
N LEU A 316 16.89 17.66 2.73
CA LEU A 316 16.01 18.01 1.63
C LEU A 316 15.17 16.81 1.18
N TYR A 317 15.74 15.60 1.15
CA TYR A 317 14.99 14.37 0.86
C TYR A 317 13.86 14.17 1.88
N ILE A 318 14.16 14.30 3.17
CA ILE A 318 13.18 14.16 4.26
C ILE A 318 12.09 15.23 4.12
N ALA A 319 12.45 16.48 3.86
CA ALA A 319 11.49 17.57 3.69
C ALA A 319 10.56 17.34 2.49
N LEU A 320 11.08 16.94 1.34
CA LEU A 320 10.29 16.61 0.16
C LEU A 320 9.40 15.38 0.38
N TYR A 321 9.89 14.39 1.11
CA TYR A 321 9.12 13.20 1.46
C TYR A 321 7.94 13.54 2.37
N VAL A 322 8.15 14.33 3.42
CA VAL A 322 7.07 14.83 4.29
C VAL A 322 6.06 15.65 3.51
N LEU A 323 6.52 16.58 2.69
CA LEU A 323 5.66 17.42 1.86
C LEU A 323 4.84 16.57 0.88
N GLY A 324 5.46 15.56 0.27
CA GLY A 324 4.78 14.60 -0.59
C GLY A 324 3.71 13.79 0.16
N ILE A 325 4.01 13.30 1.36
CA ILE A 325 3.03 12.58 2.20
C ILE A 325 1.83 13.47 2.51
N VAL A 326 2.06 14.70 2.95
CA VAL A 326 0.98 15.65 3.28
C VAL A 326 0.15 15.96 2.04
N PHE A 327 0.79 16.28 0.91
CA PHE A 327 0.11 16.55 -0.35
C PHE A 327 -0.79 15.38 -0.79
N PHE A 328 -0.23 14.19 -0.84
CA PHE A 328 -0.98 13.00 -1.26
C PHE A 328 -2.05 12.57 -0.25
N ALA A 329 -1.87 12.84 1.04
CA ALA A 329 -2.89 12.58 2.05
C ALA A 329 -4.15 13.41 1.79
N PHE A 330 -4.00 14.72 1.56
CA PHE A 330 -5.12 15.60 1.20
C PHE A 330 -5.71 15.25 -0.15
N PHE A 331 -4.87 15.05 -1.15
CA PHE A 331 -5.29 14.73 -2.50
C PHE A 331 -6.11 13.42 -2.54
N TYR A 332 -5.59 12.37 -1.93
CA TYR A 332 -6.26 11.07 -1.93
C TYR A 332 -7.55 11.08 -1.11
N THR A 333 -7.58 11.77 0.01
CA THR A 333 -8.79 11.93 0.81
C THR A 333 -9.89 12.63 0.00
N ALA A 334 -9.55 13.67 -0.76
CA ALA A 334 -10.50 14.38 -1.61
C ALA A 334 -11.05 13.51 -2.77
N ILE A 335 -10.24 12.56 -3.28
CA ILE A 335 -10.69 11.64 -4.35
C ILE A 335 -11.59 10.53 -3.81
N VAL A 336 -11.24 9.94 -2.66
CA VAL A 336 -11.91 8.77 -2.10
C VAL A 336 -13.23 9.15 -1.43
N PHE A 337 -13.26 10.26 -0.77
CA PHE A 337 -14.43 10.71 -0.02
C PHE A 337 -15.01 12.00 -0.61
N ASN A 338 -16.21 11.89 -1.21
CA ASN A 338 -16.95 13.05 -1.70
C ASN A 338 -17.99 13.47 -0.65
N PRO A 339 -17.80 14.62 0.03
CA PRO A 339 -18.76 15.12 1.02
C PRO A 339 -20.12 15.44 0.45
N GLN A 340 -20.19 15.89 -0.82
CA GLN A 340 -21.43 16.24 -1.49
C GLN A 340 -22.31 15.01 -1.74
N ASP A 341 -21.73 13.96 -2.32
CA ASP A 341 -22.46 12.70 -2.58
C ASP A 341 -22.95 12.07 -1.28
N THR A 342 -22.13 12.14 -0.21
CA THR A 342 -22.51 11.63 1.11
C THR A 342 -23.68 12.42 1.70
N ALA A 343 -23.64 13.75 1.61
CA ALA A 343 -24.72 14.61 2.11
C ALA A 343 -26.02 14.42 1.31
N GLU A 344 -25.95 14.26 -0.01
CA GLU A 344 -27.10 13.97 -0.86
C GLU A 344 -27.72 12.60 -0.53
N ASN A 345 -26.89 11.58 -0.34
CA ASN A 345 -27.33 10.25 0.05
C ASN A 345 -28.03 10.28 1.41
N LEU A 346 -27.45 10.98 2.41
CA LEU A 346 -28.10 11.18 3.70
C LEU A 346 -29.48 11.86 3.54
N LYS A 347 -29.55 12.90 2.71
CA LYS A 347 -30.83 13.61 2.41
C LYS A 347 -31.85 12.68 1.75
N LYS A 348 -31.42 11.86 0.76
CA LYS A 348 -32.32 10.91 0.06
C LYS A 348 -32.89 9.86 1.01
N TYR A 349 -32.11 9.39 1.98
CA TYR A 349 -32.56 8.43 2.98
C TYR A 349 -33.23 9.06 4.20
N GLY A 350 -33.37 10.38 4.22
CA GLY A 350 -34.03 11.12 5.31
C GLY A 350 -33.18 11.24 6.57
N GLY A 351 -31.86 10.93 6.50
CA GLY A 351 -30.92 11.13 7.59
C GLY A 351 -30.47 12.59 7.69
N PHE A 352 -30.31 13.08 8.90
CA PHE A 352 -29.81 14.44 9.15
C PHE A 352 -28.83 14.45 10.35
N ILE A 353 -27.92 15.39 10.34
CA ILE A 353 -27.02 15.64 11.47
C ILE A 353 -27.70 16.65 12.39
N PRO A 354 -27.86 16.38 13.71
CA PRO A 354 -28.50 17.29 14.63
C PRO A 354 -27.88 18.70 14.58
N GLY A 355 -28.73 19.71 14.43
CA GLY A 355 -28.31 21.10 14.35
C GLY A 355 -27.87 21.62 12.98
N ILE A 356 -27.84 20.76 11.94
CA ILE A 356 -27.38 21.12 10.59
C ILE A 356 -28.47 20.82 9.58
N ARG A 357 -28.75 21.77 8.66
CA ARG A 357 -29.73 21.58 7.59
C ARG A 357 -29.23 20.50 6.60
N PRO A 358 -30.11 19.52 6.23
CA PRO A 358 -29.78 18.53 5.21
C PRO A 358 -29.46 19.18 3.86
N GLY A 359 -28.43 18.66 3.18
CA GLY A 359 -28.00 19.14 1.87
C GLY A 359 -26.65 19.84 1.92
N VAL A 360 -26.47 20.99 1.26
CA VAL A 360 -25.18 21.70 1.10
C VAL A 360 -24.49 22.00 2.45
N ARG A 361 -25.25 22.42 3.46
CA ARG A 361 -24.70 22.69 4.80
C ARG A 361 -24.13 21.44 5.48
N THR A 362 -24.76 20.30 5.24
CA THR A 362 -24.23 19.00 5.72
C THR A 362 -22.93 18.63 5.00
N ALA A 363 -22.83 18.89 3.69
CA ALA A 363 -21.61 18.67 2.93
C ALA A 363 -20.47 19.56 3.43
N GLU A 364 -20.70 20.85 3.65
CA GLU A 364 -19.73 21.79 4.20
C GLU A 364 -19.23 21.36 5.58
N TYR A 365 -20.12 20.89 6.44
CA TYR A 365 -19.73 20.41 7.77
C TYR A 365 -18.89 19.13 7.71
N ILE A 366 -19.27 18.17 6.86
CA ILE A 366 -18.51 16.94 6.67
C ILE A 366 -17.13 17.28 6.11
N ASP A 367 -17.03 18.17 5.13
CA ASP A 367 -15.76 18.61 4.54
C ASP A 367 -14.87 19.30 5.58
N TYR A 368 -15.44 20.17 6.40
CA TYR A 368 -14.74 20.84 7.50
C TYR A 368 -14.15 19.83 8.50
N VAL A 369 -14.92 18.82 8.89
CA VAL A 369 -14.46 17.77 9.81
C VAL A 369 -13.39 16.90 9.13
N LEU A 370 -13.60 16.52 7.88
CA LEU A 370 -12.72 15.67 7.10
C LEU A 370 -11.33 16.33 6.92
N THR A 371 -11.30 17.61 6.56
CA THR A 371 -10.05 18.37 6.40
C THR A 371 -9.22 18.37 7.69
N ARG A 372 -9.85 18.60 8.83
CA ARG A 372 -9.14 18.59 10.13
C ARG A 372 -8.64 17.21 10.54
N ILE A 373 -9.42 16.18 10.28
CA ILE A 373 -9.02 14.79 10.51
C ILE A 373 -7.83 14.43 9.60
N THR A 374 -7.86 14.87 8.35
CA THR A 374 -6.77 14.63 7.39
C THR A 374 -5.47 15.29 7.82
N VAL A 375 -5.49 16.48 8.43
CA VAL A 375 -4.29 17.11 9.00
C VAL A 375 -3.65 16.20 10.05
N VAL A 376 -4.46 15.67 10.99
CA VAL A 376 -3.96 14.77 12.04
C VAL A 376 -3.43 13.47 11.43
N GLY A 377 -4.15 12.90 10.46
CA GLY A 377 -3.74 11.70 9.73
C GLY A 377 -2.42 11.90 8.97
N ALA A 378 -2.27 13.03 8.26
CA ALA A 378 -1.03 13.36 7.53
C ALA A 378 0.16 13.57 8.46
N ALA A 379 -0.04 14.26 9.59
CA ALA A 379 1.01 14.44 10.60
C ALA A 379 1.46 13.11 11.20
N TYR A 380 0.51 12.23 11.51
CA TYR A 380 0.79 10.87 11.97
C TYR A 380 1.59 10.06 10.93
N LEU A 381 1.14 10.05 9.66
CA LEU A 381 1.84 9.34 8.59
C LEU A 381 3.27 9.86 8.41
N ALA A 382 3.45 11.18 8.40
CA ALA A 382 4.76 11.80 8.31
C ALA A 382 5.66 11.40 9.49
N ALA A 383 5.15 11.45 10.72
CA ALA A 383 5.90 11.08 11.92
C ALA A 383 6.35 9.61 11.88
N VAL A 384 5.45 8.69 11.54
CA VAL A 384 5.76 7.25 11.46
C VAL A 384 6.75 6.93 10.35
N CYS A 385 6.68 7.64 9.21
CA CYS A 385 7.58 7.39 8.09
C CYS A 385 8.97 8.01 8.29
N VAL A 386 9.06 9.17 8.92
CA VAL A 386 10.31 9.92 9.12
C VAL A 386 11.11 9.41 10.32
N LEU A 387 10.43 8.97 11.38
CA LEU A 387 11.10 8.51 12.61
C LEU A 387 12.17 7.43 12.36
N PRO A 388 11.91 6.36 11.61
CA PRO A 388 12.95 5.37 11.29
C PRO A 388 14.04 5.93 10.38
N GLU A 389 13.73 6.85 9.49
CA GLU A 389 14.74 7.48 8.62
C GLU A 389 15.76 8.28 9.43
N ILE A 390 15.31 9.01 10.44
CA ILE A 390 16.17 9.71 11.39
C ILE A 390 16.99 8.71 12.23
N LEU A 391 16.38 7.62 12.69
CA LEU A 391 17.09 6.59 13.47
C LEU A 391 18.20 5.90 12.65
N ILE A 392 17.95 5.62 11.38
CA ILE A 392 18.96 5.02 10.48
C ILE A 392 20.11 6.01 10.27
N SER A 393 19.81 7.29 10.03
CA SER A 393 20.84 8.28 9.76
C SER A 393 21.68 8.63 11.01
N SER A 394 21.08 8.59 12.21
CA SER A 394 21.76 8.96 13.46
C SER A 394 22.48 7.79 14.14
N ALA A 395 21.91 6.57 14.09
CA ALA A 395 22.42 5.41 14.80
C ALA A 395 23.27 4.47 13.93
N GLY A 396 23.37 4.71 12.62
CA GLY A 396 24.14 3.87 11.68
C GLY A 396 23.69 2.40 11.63
N VAL A 397 22.49 2.13 12.14
CA VAL A 397 21.93 0.77 12.17
C VAL A 397 21.38 0.45 10.79
N PRO A 398 21.76 -0.68 10.18
CA PRO A 398 21.14 -1.16 8.96
C PRO A 398 19.72 -1.67 9.26
N PHE A 399 18.83 -0.75 9.65
CA PHE A 399 17.47 -1.09 9.99
C PHE A 399 16.64 -1.13 8.71
N TYR A 400 16.42 -2.34 8.19
CA TYR A 400 15.58 -2.58 7.02
C TYR A 400 14.08 -2.33 7.26
N PHE A 401 13.70 -2.02 8.49
CA PHE A 401 12.33 -1.65 8.85
C PHE A 401 12.14 -0.13 8.79
N GLY A 402 12.13 0.43 7.59
CA GLY A 402 11.67 1.81 7.41
C GLY A 402 10.22 1.97 7.88
N GLY A 403 9.83 3.17 8.33
CA GLY A 403 8.47 3.44 8.81
C GLY A 403 7.39 3.09 7.81
N THR A 404 7.66 3.30 6.52
CA THR A 404 6.77 2.89 5.42
C THR A 404 6.52 1.39 5.38
N SER A 405 7.55 0.57 5.58
CA SER A 405 7.39 -0.89 5.54
C SER A 405 6.57 -1.41 6.72
N LEU A 406 6.82 -0.92 7.94
CA LEU A 406 6.01 -1.27 9.10
C LEU A 406 4.55 -0.84 8.92
N LEU A 407 4.35 0.38 8.44
CA LEU A 407 3.03 0.92 8.19
C LEU A 407 2.26 0.08 7.15
N ILE A 408 2.91 -0.30 6.04
CA ILE A 408 2.31 -1.16 5.01
C ILE A 408 1.99 -2.53 5.59
N VAL A 409 2.92 -3.16 6.31
CA VAL A 409 2.71 -4.49 6.90
C VAL A 409 1.52 -4.50 7.85
N VAL A 410 1.44 -3.52 8.76
CA VAL A 410 0.35 -3.45 9.74
C VAL A 410 -0.99 -3.15 9.07
N SER A 411 -1.04 -2.15 8.18
CA SER A 411 -2.31 -1.75 7.54
C SER A 411 -2.84 -2.82 6.59
N VAL A 412 -1.98 -3.43 5.77
CA VAL A 412 -2.41 -4.51 4.87
C VAL A 412 -2.91 -5.72 5.65
N THR A 413 -2.24 -6.05 6.77
CA THR A 413 -2.71 -7.13 7.66
C THR A 413 -4.07 -6.78 8.24
N MET A 414 -4.26 -5.55 8.73
CA MET A 414 -5.54 -5.11 9.30
C MET A 414 -6.67 -5.13 8.28
N ASP A 415 -6.42 -4.62 7.07
CA ASP A 415 -7.42 -4.61 5.99
C ASP A 415 -7.79 -6.05 5.56
N THR A 416 -6.80 -6.93 5.46
CA THR A 416 -7.03 -8.35 5.12
C THR A 416 -7.83 -9.05 6.20
N VAL A 417 -7.50 -8.84 7.48
CA VAL A 417 -8.26 -9.40 8.62
C VAL A 417 -9.68 -8.85 8.64
N ALA A 418 -9.88 -7.55 8.39
CA ALA A 418 -11.22 -6.95 8.33
C ALA A 418 -12.07 -7.56 7.20
N GLN A 419 -11.47 -7.81 6.03
CA GLN A 419 -12.18 -8.49 4.93
C GLN A 419 -12.51 -9.95 5.27
N ILE A 420 -11.59 -10.68 5.89
CA ILE A 420 -11.87 -12.05 6.36
C ILE A 420 -13.04 -12.05 7.34
N GLN A 421 -13.05 -11.11 8.29
CA GLN A 421 -14.15 -10.99 9.28
C GLN A 421 -15.48 -10.66 8.60
N SER A 422 -15.50 -9.76 7.60
CA SER A 422 -16.72 -9.43 6.86
C SER A 422 -17.28 -10.62 6.09
N HIS A 423 -16.44 -11.44 5.48
CA HIS A 423 -16.84 -12.69 4.80
C HIS A 423 -17.37 -13.74 5.79
N LEU A 424 -16.75 -13.87 6.97
CA LEU A 424 -17.23 -14.78 8.01
C LEU A 424 -18.62 -14.37 8.53
N LEU A 425 -18.83 -13.08 8.78
CA LEU A 425 -20.12 -12.55 9.19
C LEU A 425 -21.19 -12.79 8.14
N ALA A 426 -20.90 -12.50 6.87
CA ALA A 426 -21.84 -12.74 5.77
C ALA A 426 -22.27 -14.22 5.72
N HIS A 427 -21.34 -15.16 5.86
CA HIS A 427 -21.64 -16.59 5.87
C HIS A 427 -22.48 -17.03 7.10
N GLN A 428 -22.27 -16.42 8.27
CA GLN A 428 -23.09 -16.69 9.47
C GLN A 428 -24.53 -16.21 9.25
N TYR A 429 -24.73 -15.02 8.67
CA TYR A 429 -26.07 -14.49 8.36
C TYR A 429 -26.80 -15.35 7.32
N GLU A 430 -26.15 -15.84 6.28
CA GLU A 430 -26.76 -16.81 5.34
C GLU A 430 -27.23 -18.09 6.02
N GLY A 431 -26.45 -18.62 6.95
CA GLY A 431 -26.81 -19.77 7.74
C GLY A 431 -28.06 -19.57 8.60
N LEU A 432 -28.21 -18.36 9.17
CA LEU A 432 -29.39 -17.98 9.95
C LEU A 432 -30.63 -17.81 9.07
N ILE A 433 -30.50 -17.18 7.90
CA ILE A 433 -31.60 -16.98 6.94
C ILE A 433 -32.10 -18.33 6.41
N LYS A 434 -31.20 -19.27 6.07
CA LYS A 434 -31.56 -20.63 5.64
C LYS A 434 -32.33 -21.36 6.75
N LYS A 435 -31.89 -21.27 8.01
CA LYS A 435 -32.60 -21.87 9.16
C LYS A 435 -33.97 -21.24 9.41
N SER A 436 -34.13 -19.93 9.24
CA SER A 436 -35.40 -19.24 9.43
C SER A 436 -36.42 -19.61 8.34
N ARG A 437 -35.99 -19.72 7.06
CA ARG A 437 -36.83 -20.19 5.95
C ARG A 437 -37.31 -21.63 6.14
N LEU A 438 -36.45 -22.52 6.64
CA LEU A 438 -36.84 -23.90 6.93
C LEU A 438 -37.82 -24.01 8.11
N ARG A 439 -37.81 -23.09 9.06
CA ARG A 439 -38.80 -23.01 10.15
C ARG A 439 -40.13 -22.40 9.69
N GLY A 440 -40.10 -21.45 8.77
CA GLY A 440 -41.33 -20.84 8.21
C GLY A 440 -42.06 -21.75 7.24
N ALA A 441 -41.38 -22.68 6.57
CA ALA A 441 -42.01 -23.68 5.67
C ALA A 441 -42.65 -24.88 6.40
N LYS A 442 -42.45 -24.98 7.72
CA LYS A 442 -43.09 -26.03 8.57
C LYS A 442 -44.30 -25.50 9.37
N ARG A 443 -44.79 -24.33 9.12
CA ARG A 443 -46.08 -23.78 9.57
C ARG A 443 -46.95 -23.55 8.36
#